data_854682f3373b913d509ee51a7025128f
#
_entry.id   854682f3373b913d509ee51a7025128f
#
_cell.length_a   1.000
_cell.length_b   1.000
_cell.length_c   1.000
_cell.angle_alpha   90.00
_cell.angle_beta   90.00
_cell.angle_gamma   90.00
#
_symmetry.space_group_name_H-M   'P 1'
#
loop_
_entity.id
_entity.type
_entity.pdbx_description
1 polymer ?
#
loop_
_entity_poly.entity_id
_entity_poly.type
_entity_poly.pdbx_seq_one_letter_code
_entity_poly.pdbx_strand_id
1 'polypeptide(L)' 'MDEIEKIALLRDELEALKLCDLDDLTQAEAGVKMGVSRGTIQRMLTIARKKVAKALSKGQAIVFE' A
#
# COMPACT_ATOMS: atom_id res chain seq x y z
N MET A 1 19.71 22.90 5.32
CA MET A 1 19.07 22.19 4.22
C MET A 1 18.31 21.00 4.75
N ASP A 2 17.09 20.91 4.39
CA ASP A 2 16.24 19.90 4.96
C ASP A 2 16.21 18.67 4.09
N GLU A 3 16.34 17.54 4.72
CA GLU A 3 16.17 16.29 4.01
C GLU A 3 14.72 15.89 4.05
N ILE A 4 14.23 15.40 2.93
CA ILE A 4 12.88 14.86 2.85
C ILE A 4 12.92 13.47 3.45
N GLU A 5 12.11 13.27 4.47
CA GLU A 5 11.96 11.94 5.04
C GLU A 5 11.33 11.01 4.02
N LYS A 6 11.70 9.75 4.09
CA LYS A 6 11.21 8.75 3.17
C LYS A 6 10.43 7.69 3.91
N ILE A 7 9.39 7.18 3.27
CA ILE A 7 8.64 6.06 3.80
C ILE A 7 8.69 4.94 2.76
N ALA A 8 9.01 3.74 3.23
CA ALA A 8 9.16 2.59 2.34
C ALA A 8 7.81 1.93 2.15
N LEU A 9 7.38 1.80 0.90
CA LEU A 9 6.18 1.04 0.55
C LEU A 9 6.64 -0.27 -0.03
N LEU A 10 6.28 -1.35 0.63
CA LEU A 10 6.71 -2.69 0.21
C LEU A 10 5.97 -3.09 -1.06
N ARG A 11 6.61 -3.96 -1.85
CA ARG A 11 6.04 -4.38 -3.12
C ARG A 11 4.65 -4.98 -2.95
N ASP A 12 4.46 -5.81 -1.92
CA ASP A 12 3.16 -6.44 -1.67
C ASP A 12 2.11 -5.41 -1.29
N GLU A 13 2.52 -4.40 -0.53
CA GLU A 13 1.62 -3.33 -0.12
C GLU A 13 1.17 -2.52 -1.32
N LEU A 14 2.10 -2.22 -2.22
CA LEU A 14 1.78 -1.49 -3.44
C LEU A 14 0.85 -2.31 -4.33
N GLU A 15 1.10 -3.61 -4.45
CA GLU A 15 0.27 -4.47 -5.28
C GLU A 15 -1.16 -4.54 -4.76
N ALA A 16 -1.33 -4.72 -3.45
CA ALA A 16 -2.65 -4.76 -2.85
C ALA A 16 -3.38 -3.43 -3.07
N LEU A 17 -2.67 -2.34 -2.87
CA LEU A 17 -3.23 -1.01 -3.06
C LEU A 17 -3.68 -0.80 -4.50
N LYS A 18 -2.85 -1.20 -5.47
CA LYS A 18 -3.17 -1.09 -6.88
C LYS A 18 -4.41 -1.90 -7.22
N LEU A 19 -4.44 -3.16 -6.81
CA LEU A 19 -5.54 -4.05 -7.18
C LEU A 19 -6.87 -3.57 -6.60
N CYS A 20 -6.88 -3.12 -5.36
CA CYS A 20 -8.12 -2.74 -4.70
C CYS A 20 -8.52 -1.29 -4.97
N ASP A 21 -7.57 -0.37 -4.88
CA ASP A 21 -7.88 1.06 -4.92
C ASP A 21 -7.81 1.66 -6.31
N LEU A 22 -7.06 1.05 -7.22
CA LEU A 22 -6.99 1.52 -8.60
C LEU A 22 -7.83 0.66 -9.53
N ASP A 23 -7.71 -0.65 -9.42
CA ASP A 23 -8.38 -1.58 -10.34
C ASP A 23 -9.75 -2.03 -9.82
N ASP A 24 -10.13 -1.57 -8.65
CA ASP A 24 -11.46 -1.80 -8.05
C ASP A 24 -11.79 -3.27 -7.78
N LEU A 25 -10.78 -4.09 -7.54
CA LEU A 25 -11.01 -5.46 -7.12
C LEU A 25 -11.47 -5.49 -5.67
N THR A 26 -12.29 -6.48 -5.34
CA THR A 26 -12.58 -6.74 -3.93
C THR A 26 -11.35 -7.33 -3.25
N GLN A 27 -11.33 -7.30 -1.93
CA GLN A 27 -10.22 -7.88 -1.18
C GLN A 27 -10.09 -9.37 -1.46
N ALA A 28 -11.21 -10.07 -1.62
CA ALA A 28 -11.18 -11.49 -1.97
C ALA A 28 -10.56 -11.72 -3.34
N GLU A 29 -10.93 -10.89 -4.32
CA GLU A 29 -10.37 -11.00 -5.67
C GLU A 29 -8.88 -10.70 -5.69
N ALA A 30 -8.48 -9.68 -4.96
CA ALA A 30 -7.06 -9.32 -4.86
C ALA A 30 -6.27 -10.45 -4.19
N GLY A 31 -6.86 -11.08 -3.18
CA GLY A 31 -6.24 -12.22 -2.51
C GLY A 31 -5.99 -13.38 -3.47
N VAL A 32 -6.95 -13.67 -4.33
CA VAL A 32 -6.78 -14.72 -5.32
C VAL A 32 -5.63 -14.38 -6.26
N LYS A 33 -5.57 -13.13 -6.73
CA LYS A 33 -4.49 -12.73 -7.64
C LYS A 33 -3.12 -12.78 -7.00
N MET A 34 -3.02 -12.43 -5.75
CA MET A 34 -1.74 -12.39 -5.04
C MET A 34 -1.41 -13.71 -4.34
N GLY A 35 -2.34 -14.66 -4.32
CA GLY A 35 -2.11 -15.94 -3.66
C GLY A 35 -2.09 -15.83 -2.15
N VAL A 36 -2.86 -14.92 -1.58
CA VAL A 36 -2.93 -14.73 -0.13
C VAL A 36 -4.39 -14.64 0.29
N SER A 37 -4.63 -14.71 1.60
CA SER A 37 -5.99 -14.63 2.13
C SER A 37 -6.53 -13.20 2.07
N ARG A 38 -7.85 -13.10 2.11
CA ARG A 38 -8.52 -11.81 2.19
C ARG A 38 -8.05 -11.00 3.41
N GLY A 39 -7.87 -11.68 4.55
CA GLY A 39 -7.38 -11.00 5.76
C GLY A 39 -5.99 -10.42 5.58
N THR A 40 -5.14 -11.11 4.84
CA THR A 40 -3.80 -10.59 4.54
C THR A 40 -3.90 -9.34 3.67
N ILE A 41 -4.79 -9.36 2.67
CA ILE A 41 -5.02 -8.16 1.84
C ILE A 41 -5.50 -7.00 2.71
N GLN A 42 -6.42 -7.26 3.62
CA GLN A 42 -6.93 -6.20 4.50
C GLN A 42 -5.80 -5.58 5.31
N ARG A 43 -4.91 -6.40 5.86
CA ARG A 43 -3.79 -5.89 6.65
C ARG A 43 -2.82 -5.09 5.79
N MET A 44 -2.53 -5.59 4.59
CA MET A 44 -1.66 -4.86 3.66
C MET A 44 -2.23 -3.51 3.29
N LEU A 45 -3.54 -3.46 2.99
CA LEU A 45 -4.20 -2.21 2.64
C LEU A 45 -4.17 -1.21 3.79
N THR A 46 -4.42 -1.69 5.01
CA THR A 46 -4.39 -0.82 6.18
C THR A 46 -3.02 -0.16 6.32
N ILE A 47 -1.96 -0.95 6.18
CA ILE A 47 -0.60 -0.44 6.30
C ILE A 47 -0.26 0.48 5.13
N ALA A 48 -0.59 0.06 3.91
CA ALA A 48 -0.27 0.84 2.72
C ALA A 48 -0.97 2.18 2.71
N ARG A 49 -2.25 2.19 3.04
CA ARG A 49 -3.04 3.42 3.08
C ARG A 49 -2.53 4.38 4.14
N LYS A 50 -2.12 3.84 5.28
CA LYS A 50 -1.55 4.67 6.34
C LYS A 50 -0.24 5.29 5.91
N LYS A 51 0.61 4.52 5.23
CA LYS A 51 1.88 5.03 4.72
C LYS A 51 1.66 6.14 3.70
N VAL A 52 0.72 5.95 2.77
CA VAL A 52 0.42 6.96 1.77
C VAL A 52 -0.14 8.22 2.41
N ALA A 53 -1.07 8.07 3.35
CA ALA A 53 -1.66 9.21 4.05
C ALA A 53 -0.59 9.98 4.83
N LYS A 54 0.33 9.27 5.46
CA LYS A 54 1.40 9.91 6.20
C LYS A 54 2.32 10.69 5.26
N ALA A 55 2.69 10.08 4.13
CA ALA A 55 3.56 10.73 3.17
C ALA A 55 2.92 12.00 2.63
N LEU A 56 1.64 11.94 2.28
CA LEU A 56 0.94 13.09 1.75
C LEU A 56 0.78 14.18 2.80
N SER A 57 0.46 13.80 4.04
CA SER A 57 0.24 14.77 5.12
C SER A 57 1.51 15.47 5.54
N LYS A 58 2.63 14.77 5.52
CA LYS A 58 3.89 15.29 6.06
C LYS A 58 4.90 15.64 4.98
N GLY A 59 4.52 15.55 3.72
CA GLY A 59 5.43 15.87 2.62
C GLY A 59 6.61 14.93 2.54
N GLN A 60 6.39 13.66 2.86
CA GLN A 60 7.45 12.66 2.79
C GLN A 60 7.48 12.02 1.40
N ALA A 61 8.64 11.55 1.00
CA ALA A 61 8.78 10.81 -0.24
C ALA A 61 8.41 9.36 0.00
N ILE A 62 7.76 8.74 -0.99
CA ILE A 62 7.48 7.31 -0.96
C ILE A 62 8.51 6.61 -1.82
N VAL A 63 9.19 5.61 -1.25
CA VAL A 63 10.13 4.79 -1.99
C VAL A 63 9.61 3.36 -2.04
N PHE A 64 9.80 2.71 -3.16
CA PHE A 64 9.29 1.35 -3.37
C PHE A 64 10.38 0.34 -3.06
N GLU A 65 10.00 -0.75 -2.43
CA GLU A 65 10.93 -1.84 -2.13
C GLU A 65 10.38 -3.19 -2.53
#